data_06c23f8f8fb672c965959451fedb9d3e
#
_entry.id   06c23f8f8fb672c965959451fedb9d3e
#
_cell.length_a   1.000
_cell.length_b   1.000
_cell.length_c   1.000
_cell.angle_alpha   90.00
_cell.angle_beta   90.00
_cell.angle_gamma   90.00
#
_symmetry.space_group_name_H-M   'P 1'
#
loop_
_entity.id
_entity.type
_entity.pdbx_description
1 polymer ?
#
loop_
_entity_poly.entity_id
_entity_poly.type
_entity_poly.pdbx_seq_one_letter_code
_entity_poly.pdbx_strand_id
1 'polypeptide(L)'
;MGYHFGRSKLGCHAHKSPINFEESIMMSCNAYYCYILRDLLENPKYKEIDEAMDKWREYVMSFGFGQKLGSDFPSELGGFIPDSKYYNRYYRKGGWKATTVISLSIGQGEIGCTPLHLANLCATIANRGFYYTPHIIKDSEHVEIDPKYKERHYTMVDTTHFPKVVGGMYRAVNSGFGSGGTASIAAVEGLDICGKTGTAQNPHGHDHSVFICFAPRDNPKIAVAAYVENGGFGATWAAPIASLLTEMYLTGEISESRKSLEDRILQG
;
A
#
# COMPACT_ATOMS: atom_id res chain seq x y z
N MET A 1 12.91 2.16 -19.00
CA MET A 1 13.31 2.68 -17.68
C MET A 1 13.32 1.54 -16.68
N GLY A 2 14.00 1.69 -15.54
CA GLY A 2 14.05 0.69 -14.50
C GLY A 2 15.32 0.77 -13.67
N TYR A 3 15.36 -0.01 -12.60
CA TYR A 3 16.53 -0.19 -11.75
C TYR A 3 17.38 -1.34 -12.29
N HIS A 4 18.66 -1.10 -12.55
CA HIS A 4 19.60 -2.08 -13.07
C HIS A 4 20.55 -2.56 -11.96
N PHE A 5 20.71 -3.87 -11.83
CA PHE A 5 21.61 -4.50 -10.87
C PHE A 5 22.28 -5.74 -11.49
N GLY A 6 23.58 -5.63 -11.75
CA GLY A 6 24.30 -6.64 -12.50
C GLY A 6 23.70 -6.83 -13.91
N ARG A 7 23.30 -8.07 -14.24
CA ARG A 7 22.63 -8.41 -15.50
C ARG A 7 21.11 -8.32 -15.43
N SER A 8 20.56 -8.08 -14.26
CA SER A 8 19.12 -8.03 -14.00
C SER A 8 18.59 -6.61 -14.05
N LYS A 9 17.28 -6.49 -14.30
CA LYS A 9 16.57 -5.22 -14.34
C LYS A 9 15.20 -5.38 -13.72
N LEU A 10 14.84 -4.47 -12.81
CA LEU A 10 13.48 -4.30 -12.34
C LEU A 10 12.84 -3.18 -13.16
N GLY A 11 11.80 -3.53 -13.94
CA GLY A 11 11.15 -2.62 -14.88
C GLY A 11 10.38 -1.49 -14.17
N CYS A 12 10.23 -0.38 -14.88
CA CYS A 12 9.43 0.75 -14.46
C CYS A 12 8.54 1.22 -15.62
N HIS A 13 7.36 1.74 -15.32
CA HIS A 13 6.52 2.38 -16.32
C HIS A 13 7.25 3.57 -16.94
N ALA A 14 6.90 3.90 -18.20
CA ALA A 14 7.45 5.08 -18.84
C ALA A 14 6.89 6.35 -18.18
N HIS A 15 7.78 7.21 -17.70
CA HIS A 15 7.44 8.50 -17.11
C HIS A 15 8.61 9.47 -17.26
N LYS A 16 8.36 10.78 -17.01
CA LYS A 16 9.42 11.80 -16.99
C LYS A 16 10.49 11.50 -15.94
N SER A 17 11.66 12.07 -16.09
CA SER A 17 12.77 12.04 -15.13
C SER A 17 13.51 13.39 -15.23
N PRO A 18 14.01 13.97 -14.13
CA PRO A 18 13.92 13.49 -12.75
C PRO A 18 12.51 13.64 -12.15
N ILE A 19 12.23 12.93 -11.05
CA ILE A 19 10.98 13.02 -10.29
C ILE A 19 11.26 13.20 -8.81
N ASN A 20 10.38 13.90 -8.11
CA ASN A 20 10.44 14.03 -6.66
C ASN A 20 9.66 12.89 -5.95
N PHE A 21 9.64 12.92 -4.60
CA PHE A 21 9.00 11.87 -3.80
C PHE A 21 7.49 11.73 -4.08
N GLU A 22 6.72 12.84 -4.15
CA GLU A 22 5.30 12.78 -4.44
C GLU A 22 5.03 12.23 -5.85
N GLU A 23 5.83 12.65 -6.83
CA GLU A 23 5.75 12.16 -8.20
C GLU A 23 6.11 10.67 -8.29
N SER A 24 7.01 10.17 -7.44
CA SER A 24 7.36 8.75 -7.40
C SER A 24 6.17 7.88 -6.96
N ILE A 25 5.34 8.38 -6.04
CA ILE A 25 4.08 7.73 -5.63
C ILE A 25 3.06 7.83 -6.76
N MET A 26 2.84 9.03 -7.29
CA MET A 26 1.89 9.32 -8.36
C MET A 26 2.11 8.42 -9.57
N MET A 27 3.35 8.32 -10.03
CA MET A 27 3.74 7.57 -11.23
C MET A 27 4.13 6.12 -10.95
N SER A 28 4.09 5.68 -9.69
CA SER A 28 4.47 4.31 -9.29
C SER A 28 5.87 3.90 -9.78
N CYS A 29 6.88 4.73 -9.50
CA CYS A 29 8.24 4.53 -10.01
C CYS A 29 9.00 3.47 -9.20
N ASN A 30 9.10 2.26 -9.72
CA ASN A 30 9.84 1.16 -9.09
C ASN A 30 11.32 1.51 -8.85
N ALA A 31 11.97 2.13 -9.82
CA ALA A 31 13.39 2.48 -9.72
C ALA A 31 13.67 3.42 -8.54
N TYR A 32 12.77 4.38 -8.27
CA TYR A 32 12.90 5.30 -7.14
C TYR A 32 12.96 4.54 -5.81
N TYR A 33 12.05 3.60 -5.60
CA TYR A 33 11.98 2.79 -4.38
C TYR A 33 13.12 1.78 -4.26
N CYS A 34 13.59 1.23 -5.38
CA CYS A 34 14.79 0.40 -5.39
C CYS A 34 16.02 1.16 -4.90
N TYR A 35 16.23 2.40 -5.36
CA TYR A 35 17.31 3.25 -4.87
C TYR A 35 17.17 3.55 -3.38
N ILE A 36 15.95 3.90 -2.92
CA ILE A 36 15.71 4.18 -1.49
C ILE A 36 16.02 2.96 -0.63
N LEU A 37 15.52 1.77 -0.97
CA LEU A 37 15.79 0.57 -0.16
C LEU A 37 17.26 0.24 -0.15
N ARG A 38 17.94 0.30 -1.30
CA ARG A 38 19.38 0.09 -1.38
C ARG A 38 20.14 1.06 -0.47
N ASP A 39 19.90 2.35 -0.60
CA ASP A 39 20.60 3.38 0.17
C ASP A 39 20.28 3.30 1.67
N LEU A 40 19.11 2.78 2.03
CA LEU A 40 18.76 2.49 3.41
C LEU A 40 19.54 1.29 3.94
N LEU A 41 19.58 0.17 3.21
CA LEU A 41 20.25 -1.05 3.63
C LEU A 41 21.80 -0.93 3.59
N GLU A 42 22.33 -0.10 2.71
CA GLU A 42 23.76 0.19 2.58
C GLU A 42 24.19 1.46 3.35
N ASN A 43 23.30 2.01 4.21
CA ASN A 43 23.60 3.21 4.97
C ASN A 43 24.75 2.96 5.95
N PRO A 44 25.84 3.76 5.92
CA PRO A 44 27.04 3.55 6.72
C PRO A 44 26.84 3.70 8.24
N LYS A 45 25.67 4.17 8.69
CA LYS A 45 25.32 4.16 10.11
C LYS A 45 25.13 2.75 10.69
N TYR A 46 24.84 1.77 9.84
CA TYR A 46 24.73 0.38 10.21
C TYR A 46 26.04 -0.35 9.96
N LYS A 47 26.48 -1.18 10.89
CA LYS A 47 27.72 -1.95 10.76
C LYS A 47 27.60 -3.11 9.79
N GLU A 48 26.42 -3.73 9.75
CA GLU A 48 26.10 -4.88 8.91
C GLU A 48 24.72 -4.66 8.26
N ILE A 49 24.52 -5.27 7.10
CA ILE A 49 23.23 -5.21 6.39
C ILE A 49 22.10 -5.86 7.20
N ASP A 50 22.43 -6.83 8.06
CA ASP A 50 21.49 -7.49 8.98
C ASP A 50 20.80 -6.46 9.89
N GLU A 51 21.59 -5.56 10.49
CA GLU A 51 21.08 -4.49 11.35
C GLU A 51 20.17 -3.53 10.59
N ALA A 52 20.55 -3.15 9.38
CA ALA A 52 19.76 -2.28 8.52
C ALA A 52 18.43 -2.93 8.12
N MET A 53 18.46 -4.23 7.77
CA MET A 53 17.29 -5.00 7.39
C MET A 53 16.30 -5.14 8.55
N ASP A 54 16.80 -5.51 9.73
CA ASP A 54 15.96 -5.68 10.91
C ASP A 54 15.35 -4.34 11.34
N LYS A 55 16.11 -3.23 11.18
CA LYS A 55 15.57 -1.89 11.43
C LYS A 55 14.50 -1.47 10.43
N TRP A 56 14.69 -1.75 9.13
CA TRP A 56 13.66 -1.55 8.12
C TRP A 56 12.39 -2.34 8.46
N ARG A 57 12.57 -3.62 8.85
CA ARG A 57 11.46 -4.48 9.26
C ARG A 57 10.68 -3.91 10.45
N GLU A 58 11.36 -3.38 11.48
CA GLU A 58 10.70 -2.73 12.62
C GLU A 58 9.78 -1.59 12.17
N TYR A 59 10.25 -0.73 11.25
CA TYR A 59 9.43 0.34 10.69
C TYR A 59 8.20 -0.22 9.94
N VAL A 60 8.37 -1.23 9.12
CA VAL A 60 7.26 -1.87 8.38
C VAL A 60 6.26 -2.49 9.36
N MET A 61 6.74 -3.19 10.38
CA MET A 61 5.89 -3.80 11.41
C MET A 61 5.13 -2.78 12.25
N SER A 62 5.65 -1.56 12.42
CA SER A 62 4.94 -0.50 13.14
C SER A 62 3.65 -0.05 12.44
N PHE A 63 3.45 -0.41 11.16
CA PHE A 63 2.19 -0.24 10.43
C PHE A 63 1.24 -1.43 10.57
N GLY A 64 1.60 -2.45 11.37
CA GLY A 64 0.80 -3.65 11.60
C GLY A 64 1.14 -4.84 10.70
N PHE A 65 2.06 -4.71 9.73
CA PHE A 65 2.46 -5.80 8.84
C PHE A 65 3.25 -6.89 9.58
N GLY A 66 3.17 -8.13 9.06
CA GLY A 66 3.95 -9.27 9.58
C GLY A 66 3.49 -9.79 10.94
N GLN A 67 2.33 -9.38 11.40
CA GLN A 67 1.69 -9.79 12.64
C GLN A 67 0.18 -9.70 12.54
N LYS A 68 -0.54 -10.41 13.43
CA LYS A 68 -1.97 -10.19 13.57
C LYS A 68 -2.22 -8.80 14.15
N LEU A 69 -3.20 -8.09 13.62
CA LEU A 69 -3.63 -6.78 14.14
C LEU A 69 -4.40 -6.90 15.47
N GLY A 70 -4.88 -8.11 15.79
CA GLY A 70 -5.67 -8.38 17.00
C GLY A 70 -7.15 -8.09 16.81
N SER A 71 -7.64 -8.17 15.57
CA SER A 71 -9.04 -8.00 15.22
C SER A 71 -9.95 -9.06 15.87
N ASP A 72 -11.25 -8.84 15.80
CA ASP A 72 -12.28 -9.82 16.18
C ASP A 72 -12.59 -10.82 15.06
N PHE A 73 -11.85 -10.80 13.96
CA PHE A 73 -11.92 -11.82 12.92
C PHE A 73 -11.32 -13.15 13.40
N PRO A 74 -12.09 -14.24 13.43
CA PRO A 74 -11.61 -15.51 13.98
C PRO A 74 -10.45 -16.13 13.17
N SER A 75 -10.34 -15.80 11.88
CA SER A 75 -9.34 -16.35 10.95
C SER A 75 -8.27 -15.34 10.56
N GLU A 76 -8.00 -14.34 11.39
CA GLU A 76 -7.00 -13.33 11.09
C GLU A 76 -5.61 -13.95 10.87
N LEU A 77 -4.98 -13.59 9.75
CA LEU A 77 -3.60 -13.99 9.41
C LEU A 77 -2.65 -12.81 9.62
N GLY A 78 -1.45 -13.10 10.13
CA GLY A 78 -0.43 -12.08 10.40
C GLY A 78 0.37 -11.64 9.18
N GLY A 79 0.26 -12.35 8.07
CA GLY A 79 1.16 -12.11 6.93
C GLY A 79 2.61 -12.48 7.24
N PHE A 80 3.55 -11.97 6.45
CA PHE A 80 4.97 -12.22 6.64
C PHE A 80 5.81 -11.04 6.16
N ILE A 81 6.75 -10.60 7.00
CA ILE A 81 7.80 -9.63 6.63
C ILE A 81 9.14 -10.28 7.01
N PRO A 82 10.03 -10.51 6.04
CA PRO A 82 11.31 -11.18 6.28
C PRO A 82 12.23 -10.34 7.17
N ASP A 83 13.02 -11.01 8.00
CA ASP A 83 14.11 -10.45 8.80
C ASP A 83 15.49 -10.87 8.25
N SER A 84 16.55 -10.36 8.85
CA SER A 84 17.91 -10.75 8.48
C SER A 84 18.17 -12.25 8.66
N LYS A 85 17.58 -12.89 9.70
CA LYS A 85 17.72 -14.32 9.99
C LYS A 85 17.13 -15.18 8.89
N TYR A 86 16.02 -14.71 8.27
CA TYR A 86 15.42 -15.38 7.11
C TYR A 86 16.45 -15.47 5.98
N TYR A 87 17.08 -14.36 5.57
CA TYR A 87 18.06 -14.35 4.48
C TYR A 87 19.34 -15.08 4.83
N ASN A 88 19.82 -14.97 6.08
CA ASN A 88 21.02 -15.67 6.56
C ASN A 88 20.88 -17.20 6.49
N ARG A 89 19.66 -17.72 6.60
CA ARG A 89 19.38 -19.16 6.45
C ARG A 89 19.64 -19.63 5.01
N TYR A 90 19.32 -18.81 4.00
CA TYR A 90 19.43 -19.20 2.60
C TYR A 90 20.80 -18.82 1.97
N TYR A 91 21.37 -17.68 2.38
CA TYR A 91 22.54 -17.09 1.74
C TYR A 91 23.79 -17.07 2.61
N ARG A 92 23.75 -17.61 3.81
CA ARG A 92 24.74 -17.44 4.91
C ARG A 92 24.81 -15.97 5.38
N LYS A 93 25.33 -15.76 6.61
CA LYS A 93 25.58 -14.42 7.14
C LYS A 93 26.59 -13.67 6.27
N GLY A 94 26.24 -12.47 5.83
CA GLY A 94 27.06 -11.65 4.94
C GLY A 94 27.10 -12.12 3.47
N GLY A 95 26.35 -13.15 3.11
CA GLY A 95 26.28 -13.68 1.74
C GLY A 95 25.22 -13.04 0.83
N TRP A 96 24.41 -12.13 1.36
CA TRP A 96 23.37 -11.41 0.62
C TRP A 96 23.59 -9.89 0.69
N LYS A 97 23.00 -9.15 -0.23
CA LYS A 97 23.16 -7.71 -0.41
C LYS A 97 21.80 -7.05 -0.59
N ALA A 98 21.75 -5.71 -0.56
CA ALA A 98 20.54 -4.96 -0.85
C ALA A 98 19.89 -5.37 -2.18
N THR A 99 20.69 -5.70 -3.20
CA THR A 99 20.20 -6.18 -4.50
C THR A 99 19.56 -7.57 -4.45
N THR A 100 19.90 -8.40 -3.46
CA THR A 100 19.26 -9.73 -3.26
C THR A 100 17.79 -9.59 -2.85
N VAL A 101 17.48 -8.55 -2.06
CA VAL A 101 16.17 -8.29 -1.48
C VAL A 101 15.45 -7.11 -2.13
N ILE A 102 15.92 -6.68 -3.30
CA ILE A 102 15.45 -5.43 -3.92
C ILE A 102 13.95 -5.42 -4.26
N SER A 103 13.35 -6.58 -4.48
CA SER A 103 11.91 -6.73 -4.72
C SER A 103 11.03 -6.25 -3.55
N LEU A 104 11.56 -6.29 -2.32
CA LEU A 104 10.86 -5.75 -1.15
C LEU A 104 10.56 -4.26 -1.28
N SER A 105 11.38 -3.52 -2.02
CA SER A 105 11.22 -2.07 -2.22
C SER A 105 9.91 -1.68 -2.89
N ILE A 106 9.31 -2.62 -3.62
CA ILE A 106 8.06 -2.43 -4.35
C ILE A 106 6.92 -3.31 -3.83
N GLY A 107 7.08 -3.87 -2.62
CA GLY A 107 6.06 -4.72 -1.99
C GLY A 107 5.94 -6.12 -2.58
N GLN A 108 7.00 -6.61 -3.24
CA GLN A 108 7.09 -7.94 -3.86
C GLN A 108 8.11 -8.81 -3.11
N GLY A 109 8.45 -9.96 -3.69
CA GLY A 109 9.36 -10.92 -3.07
C GLY A 109 8.67 -11.70 -1.95
N GLU A 110 9.29 -11.73 -0.79
CA GLU A 110 8.85 -12.54 0.34
C GLU A 110 7.76 -11.87 1.20
N ILE A 111 7.33 -10.64 0.88
CA ILE A 111 6.28 -9.93 1.62
C ILE A 111 4.95 -10.65 1.42
N GLY A 112 4.36 -11.10 2.53
CA GLY A 112 3.00 -11.60 2.58
C GLY A 112 2.12 -10.67 3.42
N CYS A 113 1.00 -10.20 2.85
CA CYS A 113 0.03 -9.38 3.57
C CYS A 113 -1.40 -9.76 3.17
N THR A 114 -2.35 -9.45 4.04
CA THR A 114 -3.79 -9.65 3.79
C THR A 114 -4.43 -8.35 3.30
N PRO A 115 -5.60 -8.41 2.66
CA PRO A 115 -6.38 -7.19 2.38
C PRO A 115 -6.66 -6.34 3.62
N LEU A 116 -6.79 -6.96 4.81
CA LEU A 116 -6.95 -6.25 6.07
C LEU A 116 -5.71 -5.41 6.42
N HIS A 117 -4.50 -5.95 6.22
CA HIS A 117 -3.25 -5.17 6.38
C HIS A 117 -3.19 -3.99 5.41
N LEU A 118 -3.63 -4.16 4.17
CA LEU A 118 -3.65 -3.08 3.17
C LEU A 118 -4.67 -1.99 3.53
N ALA A 119 -5.85 -2.37 4.01
CA ALA A 119 -6.85 -1.41 4.51
C ALA A 119 -6.33 -0.66 5.74
N ASN A 120 -5.67 -1.39 6.67
CA ASN A 120 -5.04 -0.80 7.85
C ASN A 120 -3.91 0.18 7.49
N LEU A 121 -3.04 -0.16 6.51
CA LEU A 121 -2.04 0.77 5.98
C LEU A 121 -2.70 2.05 5.46
N CYS A 122 -3.77 1.89 4.69
CA CYS A 122 -4.50 3.01 4.12
C CYS A 122 -5.12 3.90 5.22
N ALA A 123 -5.74 3.30 6.24
CA ALA A 123 -6.25 4.00 7.41
C ALA A 123 -5.14 4.70 8.22
N THR A 124 -3.98 4.05 8.36
CA THR A 124 -2.80 4.63 9.03
C THR A 124 -2.29 5.89 8.32
N ILE A 125 -2.23 5.86 6.98
CA ILE A 125 -1.85 7.02 6.17
C ILE A 125 -2.92 8.12 6.28
N ALA A 126 -4.19 7.75 6.20
CA ALA A 126 -5.33 8.65 6.36
C ALA A 126 -5.30 9.38 7.71
N ASN A 127 -4.94 8.68 8.78
CA ASN A 127 -4.79 9.21 10.14
C ASN A 127 -3.46 9.91 10.39
N ARG A 128 -2.55 9.98 9.39
CA ARG A 128 -1.23 10.62 9.53
C ARG A 128 -0.32 9.94 10.56
N GLY A 129 -0.36 8.60 10.63
CA GLY A 129 0.64 7.82 11.36
C GLY A 129 0.13 6.97 12.52
N PHE A 130 -1.17 6.75 12.65
CA PHE A 130 -1.70 5.81 13.63
C PHE A 130 -2.90 5.02 13.08
N TYR A 131 -3.20 3.89 13.70
CA TYR A 131 -4.40 3.10 13.43
C TYR A 131 -5.02 2.62 14.75
N TYR A 132 -6.27 2.20 14.65
CA TYR A 132 -6.96 1.42 15.69
C TYR A 132 -6.99 -0.03 15.26
N THR A 133 -7.00 -0.96 16.21
CA THR A 133 -7.22 -2.37 15.91
C THR A 133 -8.53 -2.54 15.13
N PRO A 134 -8.50 -3.08 13.89
CA PRO A 134 -9.73 -3.30 13.12
C PRO A 134 -10.69 -4.25 13.84
N HIS A 135 -11.99 -3.96 13.79
CA HIS A 135 -13.02 -4.81 14.40
C HIS A 135 -14.36 -4.65 13.69
N ILE A 136 -15.21 -5.66 13.76
CA ILE A 136 -16.53 -5.69 13.16
C ILE A 136 -17.58 -5.28 14.20
N ILE A 137 -17.41 -5.71 15.45
CA ILE A 137 -18.39 -5.45 16.51
C ILE A 137 -18.41 -3.96 16.81
N LYS A 138 -19.58 -3.35 16.61
CA LYS A 138 -19.81 -1.93 16.90
C LYS A 138 -20.31 -1.77 18.33
N ASP A 139 -19.85 -0.70 19.00
CA ASP A 139 -20.39 -0.28 20.31
C ASP A 139 -21.89 0.00 20.21
N SER A 140 -22.65 -0.49 21.18
CA SER A 140 -24.09 -0.30 21.26
C SER A 140 -24.55 -0.26 22.72
N GLU A 141 -25.84 0.08 22.96
CA GLU A 141 -26.41 0.11 24.31
C GLU A 141 -26.31 -1.22 25.09
N HIS A 142 -26.09 -2.34 24.35
CA HIS A 142 -26.07 -3.69 24.93
C HIS A 142 -24.70 -4.39 24.79
N VAL A 143 -23.76 -3.81 24.06
CA VAL A 143 -22.44 -4.41 23.81
C VAL A 143 -21.39 -3.33 23.95
N GLU A 144 -20.60 -3.42 24.99
CA GLU A 144 -19.39 -2.61 25.17
C GLU A 144 -18.22 -3.29 24.44
N ILE A 145 -17.58 -2.56 23.53
CA ILE A 145 -16.40 -3.08 22.82
C ILE A 145 -15.17 -3.08 23.74
N ASP A 146 -14.31 -4.07 23.53
CA ASP A 146 -13.03 -4.18 24.25
C ASP A 146 -12.24 -2.85 24.12
N PRO A 147 -11.74 -2.29 25.22
CA PRO A 147 -10.94 -1.06 25.23
C PRO A 147 -9.77 -1.05 24.23
N LYS A 148 -9.19 -2.22 23.92
CA LYS A 148 -8.11 -2.35 22.93
C LYS A 148 -8.46 -1.79 21.55
N TYR A 149 -9.76 -1.81 21.17
CA TYR A 149 -10.23 -1.26 19.88
C TYR A 149 -10.32 0.27 19.89
N LYS A 150 -10.20 0.91 21.05
CA LYS A 150 -10.18 2.37 21.23
C LYS A 150 -8.75 2.92 21.39
N GLU A 151 -7.74 2.03 21.45
CA GLU A 151 -6.34 2.42 21.59
C GLU A 151 -5.69 2.74 20.24
N ARG A 152 -4.85 3.78 20.22
CA ARG A 152 -4.10 4.17 19.03
C ARG A 152 -2.76 3.45 18.98
N HIS A 153 -2.49 2.78 17.89
CA HIS A 153 -1.19 2.22 17.56
C HIS A 153 -0.44 3.20 16.67
N TYR A 154 0.63 3.79 17.18
CA TYR A 154 1.43 4.76 16.43
C TYR A 154 2.55 4.06 15.64
N THR A 155 2.76 4.53 14.41
CA THR A 155 3.91 4.10 13.61
C THR A 155 5.20 4.75 14.14
N MET A 156 6.34 4.17 13.76
CA MET A 156 7.66 4.75 14.06
C MET A 156 8.02 5.92 13.12
N VAL A 157 7.16 6.25 12.16
CA VAL A 157 7.39 7.32 11.18
C VAL A 157 6.85 8.63 11.73
N ASP A 158 7.66 9.68 11.66
CA ASP A 158 7.26 11.02 12.08
C ASP A 158 6.07 11.53 11.26
N THR A 159 5.10 12.13 11.94
CA THR A 159 3.85 12.62 11.33
C THR A 159 4.06 13.65 10.23
N THR A 160 5.17 14.39 10.27
CA THR A 160 5.55 15.40 9.26
C THR A 160 5.82 14.84 7.88
N HIS A 161 6.03 13.52 7.75
CA HIS A 161 6.27 12.88 6.46
C HIS A 161 4.98 12.47 5.74
N PHE A 162 3.88 12.26 6.46
CA PHE A 162 2.61 11.80 5.87
C PHE A 162 1.99 12.78 4.86
N PRO A 163 2.05 14.12 5.01
CA PRO A 163 1.49 15.04 4.03
C PRO A 163 2.02 14.83 2.61
N LYS A 164 3.32 14.49 2.46
CA LYS A 164 3.92 14.18 1.15
C LYS A 164 3.42 12.86 0.58
N VAL A 165 3.23 11.83 1.43
CA VAL A 165 2.65 10.56 1.00
C VAL A 165 1.21 10.77 0.51
N VAL A 166 0.41 11.49 1.29
CA VAL A 166 -0.96 11.84 0.96
C VAL A 166 -1.03 12.67 -0.32
N GLY A 167 -0.12 13.65 -0.50
CA GLY A 167 0.00 14.42 -1.73
C GLY A 167 0.25 13.55 -2.96
N GLY A 168 1.16 12.59 -2.85
CA GLY A 168 1.44 11.61 -3.91
C GLY A 168 0.24 10.71 -4.22
N MET A 169 -0.46 10.20 -3.19
CA MET A 169 -1.68 9.38 -3.35
C MET A 169 -2.85 10.18 -3.94
N TYR A 170 -3.01 11.45 -3.54
CA TYR A 170 -4.01 12.35 -4.13
C TYR A 170 -3.73 12.57 -5.62
N ARG A 171 -2.50 12.90 -5.98
CA ARG A 171 -2.08 13.10 -7.37
C ARG A 171 -2.19 11.83 -8.22
N ALA A 172 -1.98 10.64 -7.65
CA ALA A 172 -2.15 9.39 -8.38
C ALA A 172 -3.59 9.21 -8.90
N VAL A 173 -4.58 9.73 -8.19
CA VAL A 173 -6.00 9.69 -8.56
C VAL A 173 -6.45 10.93 -9.33
N ASN A 174 -6.08 12.14 -8.85
CA ASN A 174 -6.73 13.38 -9.29
C ASN A 174 -5.92 14.22 -10.30
N SER A 175 -4.75 13.77 -10.77
CA SER A 175 -3.94 14.53 -11.74
C SER A 175 -4.50 14.57 -13.18
N GLY A 176 -5.60 13.84 -13.43
CA GLY A 176 -6.18 13.72 -14.75
C GLY A 176 -5.48 12.73 -15.67
N PHE A 177 -6.19 12.30 -16.71
CA PHE A 177 -5.69 11.33 -17.68
C PHE A 177 -4.50 11.92 -18.46
N GLY A 178 -3.43 11.16 -18.63
CA GLY A 178 -2.23 11.60 -19.35
C GLY A 178 -1.22 12.40 -18.52
N SER A 179 -1.55 12.82 -17.29
CA SER A 179 -0.64 13.55 -16.40
C SER A 179 0.29 12.68 -15.57
N GLY A 180 0.24 11.35 -15.75
CA GLY A 180 1.09 10.37 -15.06
C GLY A 180 0.47 9.79 -13.80
N GLY A 181 -0.76 10.18 -13.42
CA GLY A 181 -1.52 9.53 -12.35
C GLY A 181 -1.93 8.11 -12.75
N THR A 182 -1.56 7.11 -11.93
CA THR A 182 -1.78 5.69 -12.25
C THR A 182 -3.19 5.19 -11.92
N ALA A 183 -4.02 6.01 -11.27
CA ALA A 183 -5.34 5.64 -10.76
C ALA A 183 -6.44 6.65 -11.11
N SER A 184 -6.32 7.40 -12.21
CA SER A 184 -7.30 8.43 -12.60
C SER A 184 -8.73 7.89 -12.78
N ILE A 185 -8.89 6.60 -13.08
CA ILE A 185 -10.19 5.90 -13.13
C ILE A 185 -10.95 5.93 -11.80
N ALA A 186 -10.24 6.07 -10.68
CA ALA A 186 -10.82 6.14 -9.35
C ALA A 186 -11.23 7.56 -8.93
N ALA A 187 -11.00 8.57 -9.77
CA ALA A 187 -11.40 9.94 -9.46
C ALA A 187 -12.93 10.07 -9.41
N VAL A 188 -13.41 10.74 -8.36
CA VAL A 188 -14.82 11.10 -8.18
C VAL A 188 -14.87 12.57 -7.84
N GLU A 189 -15.65 13.34 -8.60
CA GLU A 189 -15.77 14.78 -8.39
C GLU A 189 -16.24 15.08 -6.96
N GLY A 190 -15.52 15.99 -6.28
CA GLY A 190 -15.86 16.45 -4.93
C GLY A 190 -15.48 15.50 -3.79
N LEU A 191 -14.93 14.30 -4.05
CA LEU A 191 -14.59 13.35 -2.98
C LEU A 191 -13.12 13.32 -2.56
N ASP A 192 -12.23 13.98 -3.31
CA ASP A 192 -10.79 14.07 -3.00
C ASP A 192 -10.17 12.73 -2.59
N ILE A 193 -10.41 11.69 -3.41
CA ILE A 193 -9.89 10.34 -3.15
C ILE A 193 -8.37 10.35 -3.24
N CYS A 194 -7.71 9.83 -2.21
CA CYS A 194 -6.28 9.53 -2.19
C CYS A 194 -6.08 8.04 -2.36
N GLY A 195 -5.36 7.59 -3.38
CA GLY A 195 -5.23 6.16 -3.65
C GLY A 195 -3.91 5.76 -4.26
N LYS A 196 -3.65 4.43 -4.26
CA LYS A 196 -2.47 3.84 -4.88
C LYS A 196 -2.80 2.49 -5.49
N THR A 197 -2.45 2.35 -6.77
CA THR A 197 -2.52 1.07 -7.49
C THR A 197 -1.37 0.16 -7.10
N GLY A 198 -1.64 -1.13 -7.04
CA GLY A 198 -0.66 -2.21 -6.99
C GLY A 198 -0.96 -3.24 -8.06
N THR A 199 0.09 -3.93 -8.49
CA THR A 199 -0.01 -5.11 -9.36
C THR A 199 0.91 -6.16 -8.75
N ALA A 200 0.34 -7.18 -8.13
CA ALA A 200 1.11 -8.25 -7.52
C ALA A 200 1.35 -9.33 -8.57
N GLN A 201 2.62 -9.61 -8.86
CA GLN A 201 3.00 -10.60 -9.86
C GLN A 201 2.56 -12.00 -9.44
N ASN A 202 1.98 -12.75 -10.37
CA ASN A 202 1.56 -14.13 -10.17
C ASN A 202 2.26 -15.05 -11.17
N PRO A 203 3.22 -15.89 -10.74
CA PRO A 203 3.93 -16.80 -11.62
C PRO A 203 3.05 -17.92 -12.18
N HIS A 204 1.83 -18.10 -11.66
CA HIS A 204 0.92 -19.19 -12.03
C HIS A 204 -0.33 -18.73 -12.78
N GLY A 205 -0.43 -17.43 -13.13
CA GLY A 205 -1.60 -16.88 -13.82
C GLY A 205 -1.42 -15.42 -14.18
N HIS A 206 -2.53 -14.71 -14.37
CA HIS A 206 -2.47 -13.26 -14.51
C HIS A 206 -2.11 -12.60 -13.18
N ASP A 207 -1.44 -11.45 -13.24
CA ASP A 207 -1.14 -10.65 -12.07
C ASP A 207 -2.40 -10.28 -11.29
N HIS A 208 -2.26 -10.02 -10.00
CA HIS A 208 -3.38 -9.62 -9.15
C HIS A 208 -3.55 -8.10 -9.15
N SER A 209 -4.79 -7.65 -9.35
CA SER A 209 -5.16 -6.25 -9.32
C SER A 209 -5.35 -5.79 -7.87
N VAL A 210 -4.63 -4.74 -7.46
CA VAL A 210 -4.66 -4.22 -6.10
C VAL A 210 -4.88 -2.71 -6.12
N PHE A 211 -5.70 -2.20 -5.22
CA PHE A 211 -5.85 -0.77 -4.99
C PHE A 211 -6.20 -0.48 -3.55
N ILE A 212 -5.57 0.53 -2.99
CA ILE A 212 -5.93 1.09 -1.68
C ILE A 212 -6.31 2.55 -1.85
N CYS A 213 -7.32 3.00 -1.13
CA CYS A 213 -7.70 4.40 -1.11
C CYS A 213 -8.35 4.80 0.20
N PHE A 214 -8.34 6.10 0.48
CA PHE A 214 -9.13 6.72 1.51
C PHE A 214 -9.73 8.04 1.00
N ALA A 215 -10.81 8.47 1.59
CA ALA A 215 -11.49 9.73 1.27
C ALA A 215 -12.32 10.26 2.46
N PRO A 216 -12.57 11.59 2.46
CA PRO A 216 -11.88 12.63 1.72
C PRO A 216 -10.41 12.77 2.12
N ARG A 217 -9.60 13.48 1.33
CA ARG A 217 -8.19 13.79 1.64
C ARG A 217 -8.03 14.44 3.01
N ASP A 218 -8.86 15.43 3.28
CA ASP A 218 -8.93 16.11 4.56
C ASP A 218 -10.15 15.58 5.33
N ASN A 219 -9.97 15.27 6.62
CA ASN A 219 -10.97 14.63 7.47
C ASN A 219 -11.49 13.29 6.91
N PRO A 220 -10.63 12.28 6.69
CA PRO A 220 -11.00 10.99 6.10
C PRO A 220 -12.14 10.30 6.84
N LYS A 221 -13.04 9.65 6.10
CA LYS A 221 -14.19 8.93 6.62
C LYS A 221 -14.15 7.44 6.34
N ILE A 222 -13.45 7.05 5.28
CA ILE A 222 -13.35 5.65 4.86
C ILE A 222 -11.95 5.37 4.31
N ALA A 223 -11.45 4.15 4.58
CA ALA A 223 -10.30 3.56 3.93
C ALA A 223 -10.69 2.21 3.33
N VAL A 224 -10.31 1.97 2.10
CA VAL A 224 -10.68 0.77 1.34
C VAL A 224 -9.43 0.12 0.77
N ALA A 225 -9.39 -1.22 0.82
CA ALA A 225 -8.46 -2.03 0.06
C ALA A 225 -9.25 -3.01 -0.80
N ALA A 226 -9.00 -3.01 -2.10
CA ALA A 226 -9.55 -3.98 -3.04
C ALA A 226 -8.42 -4.85 -3.60
N TYR A 227 -8.64 -6.16 -3.62
CA TYR A 227 -7.75 -7.16 -4.16
C TYR A 227 -8.55 -8.09 -5.07
N VAL A 228 -8.16 -8.17 -6.34
CA VAL A 228 -8.82 -9.02 -7.33
C VAL A 228 -7.80 -9.99 -7.90
N GLU A 229 -7.97 -11.27 -7.57
CA GLU A 229 -7.08 -12.33 -8.05
C GLU A 229 -7.15 -12.43 -9.58
N ASN A 230 -5.98 -12.55 -10.21
CA ASN A 230 -5.83 -12.64 -11.66
C ASN A 230 -6.46 -11.47 -12.45
N GLY A 231 -6.71 -10.33 -11.78
CA GLY A 231 -7.35 -9.15 -12.36
C GLY A 231 -6.42 -8.23 -13.16
N GLY A 232 -5.13 -8.57 -13.27
CA GLY A 232 -4.15 -7.77 -14.00
C GLY A 232 -3.79 -6.46 -13.28
N PHE A 233 -3.80 -5.35 -14.00
CA PHE A 233 -3.40 -4.07 -13.42
C PHE A 233 -4.39 -3.52 -12.39
N GLY A 234 -3.87 -2.87 -11.34
CA GLY A 234 -4.69 -2.29 -10.26
C GLY A 234 -5.75 -1.30 -10.75
N ALA A 235 -5.49 -0.58 -11.83
CA ALA A 235 -6.44 0.34 -12.44
C ALA A 235 -7.58 -0.36 -13.21
N THR A 236 -7.46 -1.67 -13.51
CA THR A 236 -8.44 -2.40 -14.32
C THR A 236 -9.69 -2.76 -13.52
N TRP A 237 -9.50 -3.35 -12.33
CA TRP A 237 -10.59 -3.84 -11.50
C TRP A 237 -10.60 -3.26 -10.09
N ALA A 238 -9.47 -3.33 -9.38
CA ALA A 238 -9.43 -2.96 -7.97
C ALA A 238 -9.71 -1.46 -7.74
N ALA A 239 -9.18 -0.56 -8.58
CA ALA A 239 -9.42 0.87 -8.44
C ALA A 239 -10.89 1.27 -8.73
N PRO A 240 -11.54 0.78 -9.82
CA PRO A 240 -12.98 0.93 -10.00
C PRO A 240 -13.80 0.45 -8.80
N ILE A 241 -13.60 -0.79 -8.36
CA ILE A 241 -14.35 -1.38 -7.24
C ILE A 241 -14.22 -0.51 -5.98
N ALA A 242 -12.99 -0.20 -5.56
CA ALA A 242 -12.77 0.57 -4.35
C ALA A 242 -13.33 2.00 -4.45
N SER A 243 -13.23 2.63 -5.62
CA SER A 243 -13.75 3.99 -5.80
C SER A 243 -15.29 4.05 -5.83
N LEU A 244 -15.96 3.06 -6.42
CA LEU A 244 -17.42 2.94 -6.36
C LEU A 244 -17.91 2.70 -4.92
N LEU A 245 -17.24 1.81 -4.17
CA LEU A 245 -17.54 1.61 -2.75
C LEU A 245 -17.35 2.89 -1.93
N THR A 246 -16.28 3.64 -2.21
CA THR A 246 -16.00 4.91 -1.54
C THR A 246 -17.08 5.97 -1.85
N GLU A 247 -17.48 6.08 -3.11
CA GLU A 247 -18.55 6.99 -3.56
C GLU A 247 -19.88 6.63 -2.89
N MET A 248 -20.30 5.37 -3.00
CA MET A 248 -21.52 4.88 -2.36
C MET A 248 -21.54 5.14 -0.85
N TYR A 249 -20.44 4.91 -0.16
CA TYR A 249 -20.35 5.15 1.28
C TYR A 249 -20.48 6.62 1.66
N LEU A 250 -19.91 7.53 0.88
CA LEU A 250 -19.86 8.96 1.19
C LEU A 250 -21.09 9.73 0.73
N THR A 251 -21.73 9.30 -0.36
CA THR A 251 -22.84 10.02 -1.01
C THR A 251 -24.17 9.30 -0.90
N GLY A 252 -24.16 7.99 -0.64
CA GLY A 252 -25.36 7.14 -0.64
C GLY A 252 -25.76 6.61 -2.01
N GLU A 253 -25.13 7.06 -3.10
CA GLU A 253 -25.44 6.66 -4.49
C GLU A 253 -24.22 6.71 -5.38
N ILE A 254 -24.29 6.07 -6.54
CA ILE A 254 -23.29 6.18 -7.59
C ILE A 254 -23.75 7.24 -8.60
N SER A 255 -22.91 8.23 -8.87
CA SER A 255 -23.21 9.31 -9.81
C SER A 255 -23.48 8.77 -11.23
N GLU A 256 -24.36 9.45 -11.95
CA GLU A 256 -24.77 9.05 -13.31
C GLU A 256 -23.56 8.89 -14.26
N SER A 257 -22.57 9.77 -14.12
CA SER A 257 -21.34 9.70 -14.93
C SER A 257 -20.51 8.43 -14.72
N ARG A 258 -20.78 7.67 -13.64
CA ARG A 258 -20.04 6.47 -13.26
C ARG A 258 -20.89 5.19 -13.35
N LYS A 259 -22.16 5.29 -13.77
CA LYS A 259 -23.04 4.12 -13.95
C LYS A 259 -22.47 3.09 -14.93
N SER A 260 -21.90 3.54 -16.03
CA SER A 260 -21.24 2.62 -16.99
C SER A 260 -20.05 1.86 -16.40
N LEU A 261 -19.36 2.46 -15.40
CA LEU A 261 -18.27 1.81 -14.66
C LEU A 261 -18.85 0.76 -13.70
N GLU A 262 -19.94 1.11 -12.99
CA GLU A 262 -20.68 0.19 -12.13
C GLU A 262 -21.18 -1.03 -12.92
N ASP A 263 -21.86 -0.80 -14.06
CA ASP A 263 -22.36 -1.87 -14.93
C ASP A 263 -21.25 -2.81 -15.39
N ARG A 264 -20.09 -2.26 -15.76
CA ARG A 264 -18.92 -3.07 -16.13
C ARG A 264 -18.45 -3.98 -15.00
N ILE A 265 -18.45 -3.48 -13.75
CA ILE A 265 -18.01 -4.27 -12.60
C ILE A 265 -19.05 -5.35 -12.25
N LEU A 266 -20.35 -5.08 -12.40
CA LEU A 266 -21.43 -6.03 -12.11
C LEU A 266 -21.56 -7.13 -13.17
N GLN A 267 -21.12 -6.89 -14.39
CA GLN A 267 -21.19 -7.86 -15.50
C GLN A 267 -19.97 -8.78 -15.60
N GLY A 268 -18.85 -8.46 -14.94
CA GLY A 268 -17.59 -9.25 -14.93
C GLY A 268 -16.66 -8.88 -16.05
#